data_5a3d57e4f840808150fa706fdf528212
#
_entry.id   5a3d57e4f840808150fa706fdf528212
#
_cell.length_a   1.000
_cell.length_b   1.000
_cell.length_c   1.000
_cell.angle_alpha   90.00
_cell.angle_beta   90.00
_cell.angle_gamma   90.00
#
_symmetry.space_group_name_H-M   'P 1'
#
loop_
_entity.id
_entity.type
_entity.pdbx_description
1 polymer ?
#
loop_
_entity_poly.entity_id
_entity_poly.type
_entity_poly.pdbx_seq_one_letter_code
_entity_poly.pdbx_strand_id
1 'polypeptide(L)'
;GVPVVNQPAGHVEFGESVTDAVRREVREETGRDFEPTGLVGVYQWTVPGTDRTYLRFCFTGTVSEPQAGSRLDPDITAVHWLDRAQIADGPLPPRSPLVLRCIDDARHANCEGMTLLHVLD
;
A
#
# COMPACT_ATOMS: atom_id res chain seq x y z
N GLY A 1 -18.35 -2.31 8.29
CA GLY A 1 -17.94 -3.60 7.81
C GLY A 1 -17.08 -4.36 8.83
N VAL A 2 -16.69 -5.55 8.48
CA VAL A 2 -15.81 -6.37 9.31
C VAL A 2 -14.39 -5.79 9.27
N PRO A 3 -13.72 -5.62 10.43
CA PRO A 3 -12.34 -5.14 10.43
C PRO A 3 -11.39 -6.08 9.68
N VAL A 4 -10.51 -5.49 8.88
CA VAL A 4 -9.47 -6.20 8.13
C VAL A 4 -8.14 -5.45 8.25
N VAL A 5 -7.03 -6.12 7.94
CA VAL A 5 -5.73 -5.49 7.86
C VAL A 5 -5.33 -5.31 6.41
N ASN A 6 -4.74 -4.17 6.08
CA ASN A 6 -4.26 -3.86 4.74
C ASN A 6 -3.04 -2.94 4.83
N GLN A 7 -2.19 -2.99 3.81
CA GLN A 7 -1.19 -1.95 3.61
C GLN A 7 -1.88 -0.64 3.24
N PRO A 8 -1.25 0.53 3.49
CA PRO A 8 -1.75 1.78 2.93
C PRO A 8 -1.92 1.66 1.42
N ALA A 9 -3.11 1.99 0.93
CA ALA A 9 -3.46 1.83 -0.48
C ALA A 9 -4.64 2.73 -0.84
N GLY A 10 -4.76 3.05 -2.11
CA GLY A 10 -5.86 3.83 -2.64
C GLY A 10 -5.74 4.04 -4.13
N HIS A 11 -6.63 4.84 -4.67
CA HIS A 11 -6.70 5.11 -6.09
C HIS A 11 -5.82 6.31 -6.48
N VAL A 12 -5.22 6.25 -7.66
CA VAL A 12 -4.55 7.41 -8.25
C VAL A 12 -5.62 8.42 -8.67
N GLU A 13 -5.46 9.66 -8.22
CA GLU A 13 -6.38 10.74 -8.55
C GLU A 13 -5.97 11.45 -9.84
N PHE A 14 -6.93 12.13 -10.46
CA PHE A 14 -6.68 12.89 -11.67
C PHE A 14 -5.54 13.89 -11.48
N GLY A 15 -4.59 13.89 -12.40
CA GLY A 15 -3.45 14.80 -12.34
C GLY A 15 -2.33 14.40 -11.40
N GLU A 16 -2.47 13.25 -10.73
CA GLU A 16 -1.53 12.76 -9.74
C GLU A 16 -0.65 11.66 -10.34
N SER A 17 0.65 11.68 -10.05
CA SER A 17 1.50 10.56 -10.42
C SER A 17 1.29 9.37 -9.49
N VAL A 18 1.71 8.18 -9.92
CA VAL A 18 1.61 6.97 -9.07
C VAL A 18 2.40 7.14 -7.78
N THR A 19 3.59 7.75 -7.86
CA THR A 19 4.42 7.97 -6.66
C THR A 19 3.83 9.02 -5.73
N ASP A 20 3.21 10.07 -6.27
CA ASP A 20 2.50 11.05 -5.45
C ASP A 20 1.26 10.43 -4.80
N ALA A 21 0.59 9.52 -5.51
CA ALA A 21 -0.56 8.81 -4.97
C ALA A 21 -0.16 7.96 -3.75
N VAL A 22 0.93 7.20 -3.83
CA VAL A 22 1.37 6.38 -2.70
C VAL A 22 1.80 7.24 -1.52
N ARG A 23 2.47 8.36 -1.75
CA ARG A 23 2.82 9.32 -0.69
C ARG A 23 1.57 9.85 0.00
N ARG A 24 0.59 10.27 -0.77
CA ARG A 24 -0.68 10.78 -0.25
C ARG A 24 -1.42 9.72 0.57
N GLU A 25 -1.55 8.51 0.04
CA GLU A 25 -2.26 7.43 0.73
C GLU A 25 -1.58 7.04 2.04
N VAL A 26 -0.26 6.94 2.07
CA VAL A 26 0.46 6.66 3.31
C VAL A 26 0.20 7.75 4.34
N ARG A 27 0.23 9.02 3.93
CA ARG A 27 -0.02 10.13 4.84
C ARG A 27 -1.45 10.13 5.37
N GLU A 28 -2.44 9.92 4.51
CA GLU A 28 -3.85 9.88 4.91
C GLU A 28 -4.17 8.71 5.83
N GLU A 29 -3.49 7.60 5.65
CA GLU A 29 -3.80 6.37 6.38
C GLU A 29 -2.89 6.13 7.60
N THR A 30 -1.72 6.74 7.66
CA THR A 30 -0.77 6.51 8.77
C THR A 30 -0.27 7.78 9.45
N GLY A 31 -0.44 8.95 8.84
CA GLY A 31 0.11 10.21 9.36
C GLY A 31 1.61 10.36 9.15
N ARG A 32 2.23 9.50 8.36
CA ARG A 32 3.68 9.50 8.11
C ARG A 32 3.97 9.94 6.68
N ASP A 33 5.14 10.56 6.49
CA ASP A 33 5.64 10.85 5.15
C ASP A 33 6.38 9.61 4.62
N PHE A 34 6.09 9.25 3.38
CA PHE A 34 6.67 8.08 2.72
C PHE A 34 7.53 8.51 1.54
N GLU A 35 8.73 7.94 1.44
CA GLU A 35 9.56 8.10 0.25
C GLU A 35 9.71 6.74 -0.43
N PRO A 36 9.10 6.54 -1.60
CA PRO A 36 9.25 5.28 -2.34
C PRO A 36 10.68 5.17 -2.90
N THR A 37 11.32 4.06 -2.63
CA THR A 37 12.69 3.77 -3.09
C THR A 37 12.77 2.60 -4.04
N GLY A 38 11.71 1.78 -4.12
CA GLY A 38 11.68 0.64 -5.01
C GLY A 38 10.27 0.28 -5.42
N LEU A 39 10.10 -0.15 -6.67
CA LEU A 39 8.86 -0.76 -7.14
C LEU A 39 8.98 -2.28 -6.96
N VAL A 40 8.16 -2.84 -6.09
CA VAL A 40 8.15 -4.28 -5.82
C VAL A 40 7.53 -5.03 -6.98
N GLY A 41 6.40 -4.55 -7.48
CA GLY A 41 5.70 -5.19 -8.58
C GLY A 41 4.43 -4.45 -8.97
N VAL A 42 3.84 -4.93 -10.06
CA VAL A 42 2.54 -4.48 -10.54
C VAL A 42 1.64 -5.71 -10.56
N TYR A 43 0.47 -5.58 -9.95
CA TYR A 43 -0.43 -6.72 -9.73
C TYR A 43 -1.79 -6.43 -10.33
N GLN A 44 -2.34 -7.42 -11.00
CA GLN A 44 -3.71 -7.38 -11.48
C GLN A 44 -4.52 -8.43 -10.74
N TRP A 45 -5.63 -8.03 -10.15
CA TRP A 45 -6.48 -8.93 -9.39
C TRP A 45 -7.94 -8.58 -9.58
N THR A 46 -8.74 -9.58 -9.93
CA THR A 46 -10.19 -9.44 -10.04
C THR A 46 -10.82 -9.96 -8.75
N VAL A 47 -11.67 -9.15 -8.15
CA VAL A 47 -12.39 -9.53 -6.93
C VAL A 47 -13.35 -10.67 -7.27
N PRO A 48 -13.25 -11.83 -6.59
CA PRO A 48 -14.11 -12.99 -6.88
C PRO A 48 -15.61 -12.63 -6.82
N GLY A 49 -16.35 -13.10 -7.80
CA GLY A 49 -17.80 -12.87 -7.89
C GLY A 49 -18.19 -11.48 -8.39
N THR A 50 -17.24 -10.71 -8.86
CA THR A 50 -17.48 -9.35 -9.40
C THR A 50 -16.74 -9.17 -10.72
N ASP A 51 -17.04 -8.07 -11.42
CA ASP A 51 -16.31 -7.63 -12.60
C ASP A 51 -15.26 -6.55 -12.27
N ARG A 52 -14.97 -6.34 -10.96
CA ARG A 52 -13.98 -5.38 -10.50
C ARG A 52 -12.58 -5.95 -10.62
N THR A 53 -11.73 -5.25 -11.38
CA THR A 53 -10.32 -5.61 -11.51
C THR A 53 -9.48 -4.45 -11.01
N TYR A 54 -8.56 -4.76 -10.09
CA TYR A 54 -7.59 -3.79 -9.57
C TYR A 54 -6.26 -3.96 -10.26
N LEU A 55 -5.64 -2.84 -10.58
CA LEU A 55 -4.25 -2.77 -11.00
C LEU A 55 -3.49 -2.08 -9.87
N ARG A 56 -2.65 -2.82 -9.17
CA ARG A 56 -1.93 -2.32 -7.99
C ARG A 56 -0.45 -2.19 -8.28
N PHE A 57 0.08 -1.01 -7.95
CA PHE A 57 1.52 -0.76 -7.90
C PHE A 57 1.96 -0.88 -6.45
N CYS A 58 2.91 -1.74 -6.16
CA CYS A 58 3.41 -1.95 -4.81
C CYS A 58 4.83 -1.39 -4.69
N PHE A 59 5.03 -0.51 -3.70
CA PHE A 59 6.30 0.15 -3.46
C PHE A 59 6.86 -0.27 -2.12
N THR A 60 8.19 -0.29 -2.04
CA THR A 60 8.92 -0.26 -0.78
C THR A 60 9.57 1.12 -0.63
N GLY A 61 9.88 1.50 0.61
CA GLY A 61 10.46 2.80 0.86
C GLY A 61 10.72 3.04 2.32
N THR A 62 10.94 4.32 2.65
CA THR A 62 11.18 4.76 4.02
C THR A 62 10.05 5.66 4.49
N VAL A 63 9.78 5.65 5.79
CA VAL A 63 8.74 6.49 6.39
C VAL A 63 9.33 7.33 7.52
N SER A 64 8.76 8.53 7.70
CA SER A 64 9.08 9.40 8.82
C SER A 64 8.35 8.96 10.09
N GLU A 65 8.65 9.65 11.20
CA GLU A 65 7.77 9.62 12.37
C GLU A 65 6.40 10.22 12.02
N PRO A 66 5.34 9.86 12.77
CA PRO A 66 4.03 10.46 12.54
C PRO A 66 4.08 11.97 12.66
N GLN A 67 3.43 12.67 11.73
CA GLN A 67 3.38 14.12 11.74
C GLN A 67 2.36 14.62 12.78
N ALA A 68 2.74 15.59 13.59
CA ALA A 68 1.85 16.18 14.58
C ALA A 68 0.65 16.84 13.90
N GLY A 69 -0.55 16.64 14.46
CA GLY A 69 -1.77 17.23 13.95
C GLY A 69 -2.34 16.57 12.69
N SER A 70 -1.75 15.48 12.23
CA SER A 70 -2.29 14.73 11.09
C SER A 70 -3.65 14.16 11.43
N ARG A 71 -4.59 14.27 10.48
CA ARG A 71 -5.87 13.60 10.55
C ARG A 71 -5.83 12.39 9.64
N LEU A 72 -6.13 11.24 10.19
CA LEU A 72 -6.22 10.02 9.40
C LEU A 72 -7.57 9.96 8.69
N ASP A 73 -7.59 9.23 7.57
CA ASP A 73 -8.82 8.89 6.87
C ASP A 73 -9.82 8.30 7.87
N PRO A 74 -11.12 8.71 7.85
CA PRO A 74 -12.13 8.21 8.78
C PRO A 74 -12.30 6.70 8.79
N ASP A 75 -11.96 6.02 7.70
CA ASP A 75 -12.07 4.56 7.62
C ASP A 75 -10.93 3.84 8.36
N ILE A 76 -9.89 4.55 8.78
CA ILE A 76 -8.77 3.98 9.52
C ILE A 76 -9.10 3.95 11.00
N THR A 77 -9.20 2.75 11.57
CA THR A 77 -9.47 2.56 12.99
C THR A 77 -8.19 2.47 13.81
N ALA A 78 -7.12 1.93 13.24
CA ALA A 78 -5.82 1.82 13.91
C ALA A 78 -4.70 1.64 12.89
N VAL A 79 -3.49 2.05 13.28
CA VAL A 79 -2.27 1.86 12.48
C VAL A 79 -1.33 0.95 13.28
N HIS A 80 -0.81 -0.08 12.62
CA HIS A 80 0.06 -1.07 13.24
C HIS A 80 1.34 -1.26 12.43
N TRP A 81 2.43 -1.59 13.13
CA TRP A 81 3.64 -2.13 12.55
C TRP A 81 3.62 -3.64 12.74
N LEU A 82 3.43 -4.37 11.66
CA LEU A 82 3.29 -5.82 11.71
C LEU A 82 4.26 -6.48 10.73
N ASP A 83 4.88 -7.57 11.14
CA ASP A 83 5.62 -8.43 10.21
C ASP A 83 4.66 -9.41 9.52
N ARG A 84 5.20 -10.20 8.58
CA ARG A 84 4.38 -11.14 7.80
C ARG A 84 3.65 -12.14 8.69
N ALA A 85 4.32 -12.71 9.67
CA ALA A 85 3.71 -13.71 10.54
C ALA A 85 2.59 -13.12 11.39
N GLN A 86 2.79 -11.90 11.89
CA GLN A 86 1.76 -11.20 12.68
C GLN A 86 0.52 -10.91 11.85
N ILE A 87 0.66 -10.67 10.55
CA ILE A 87 -0.48 -10.48 9.64
C ILE A 87 -1.14 -11.82 9.32
N ALA A 88 -0.34 -12.82 8.91
CA ALA A 88 -0.86 -14.11 8.48
C ALA A 88 -1.57 -14.85 9.60
N ASP A 89 -1.02 -14.79 10.82
CA ASP A 89 -1.51 -15.53 11.98
C ASP A 89 -2.27 -14.64 12.97
N GLY A 90 -2.43 -13.36 12.65
CA GLY A 90 -3.06 -12.40 13.54
C GLY A 90 -4.59 -12.47 13.54
N PRO A 91 -5.22 -11.68 14.45
CA PRO A 91 -6.68 -11.74 14.64
C PRO A 91 -7.46 -11.06 13.52
N LEU A 92 -6.83 -10.17 12.73
CA LEU A 92 -7.51 -9.49 11.63
C LEU A 92 -7.16 -10.17 10.31
N PRO A 93 -8.16 -10.55 9.50
CA PRO A 93 -7.87 -11.12 8.19
C PRO A 93 -7.27 -10.08 7.24
N PRO A 94 -6.33 -10.45 6.38
CA PRO A 94 -5.90 -9.60 5.30
C PRO A 94 -7.07 -9.22 4.40
N ARG A 95 -7.11 -7.96 3.95
CA ARG A 95 -8.19 -7.47 3.10
C ARG A 95 -8.32 -8.25 1.79
N SER A 96 -7.18 -8.69 1.23
CA SER A 96 -7.15 -9.42 -0.03
C SER A 96 -5.88 -10.27 -0.09
N PRO A 97 -5.79 -11.19 -1.08
CA PRO A 97 -4.56 -11.96 -1.31
C PRO A 97 -3.34 -11.09 -1.62
N LEU A 98 -3.55 -9.86 -2.07
CA LEU A 98 -2.45 -8.95 -2.42
C LEU A 98 -1.61 -8.56 -1.21
N VAL A 99 -2.19 -8.54 -0.01
CA VAL A 99 -1.49 -8.11 1.21
C VAL A 99 -0.25 -8.96 1.45
N LEU A 100 -0.39 -10.28 1.56
CA LEU A 100 0.74 -11.18 1.81
C LEU A 100 1.61 -11.35 0.57
N ARG A 101 1.02 -11.34 -0.64
CA ARG A 101 1.78 -11.46 -1.88
C ARG A 101 2.76 -10.31 -2.04
N CYS A 102 2.35 -9.08 -1.79
CA CYS A 102 3.23 -7.91 -1.88
C CYS A 102 4.37 -8.00 -0.87
N ILE A 103 4.09 -8.46 0.36
CA ILE A 103 5.12 -8.64 1.38
C ILE A 103 6.13 -9.70 0.96
N ASP A 104 5.67 -10.84 0.48
CA ASP A 104 6.53 -11.93 0.05
C ASP A 104 7.43 -11.49 -1.11
N ASP A 105 6.87 -10.79 -2.09
CA ASP A 105 7.64 -10.30 -3.22
C ASP A 105 8.65 -9.22 -2.81
N ALA A 106 8.29 -8.34 -1.87
CA ALA A 106 9.20 -7.31 -1.37
C ALA A 106 10.43 -7.90 -0.69
N ARG A 107 10.29 -9.06 -0.05
CA ARG A 107 11.40 -9.75 0.64
C ARG A 107 12.40 -10.37 -0.33
N HIS A 108 11.99 -10.66 -1.55
CA HIS A 108 12.80 -11.37 -2.55
C HIS A 108 13.19 -10.50 -3.74
N ALA A 109 12.59 -9.31 -3.87
CA ALA A 109 12.87 -8.41 -4.98
C ALA A 109 14.11 -7.56 -4.70
N ASN A 110 14.89 -7.28 -5.73
CA ASN A 110 15.95 -6.28 -5.65
C ASN A 110 15.41 -4.85 -5.82
N CYS A 111 14.12 -4.71 -6.07
CA CYS A 111 13.37 -3.45 -6.11
C CYS A 111 13.92 -2.41 -7.10
N GLU A 112 14.50 -2.85 -8.20
CA GLU A 112 15.02 -1.97 -9.26
C GLU A 112 13.93 -1.47 -10.20
N GLY A 113 12.70 -1.93 -10.03
CA GLY A 113 11.58 -1.61 -10.91
C GLY A 113 11.24 -0.13 -11.03
N MET A 114 11.74 0.74 -10.13
CA MET A 114 11.51 2.18 -10.22
C MET A 114 12.02 2.77 -11.53
N THR A 115 13.05 2.18 -12.11
CA THR A 115 13.59 2.64 -13.40
C THR A 115 12.65 2.39 -14.57
N LEU A 116 11.65 1.53 -14.38
CA LEU A 116 10.64 1.23 -15.39
C LEU A 116 9.39 2.12 -15.27
N LEU A 117 9.30 2.90 -14.18
CA LEU A 117 8.13 3.74 -13.93
C LEU A 117 8.36 5.12 -14.58
N HIS A 118 7.58 5.41 -15.58
CA HIS A 118 7.62 6.67 -16.32
C HIS A 118 6.27 7.38 -16.18
N VAL A 119 6.31 8.62 -15.75
CA VAL A 119 5.11 9.46 -15.64
C VAL A 119 5.22 10.55 -16.70
N LEU A 120 4.27 10.60 -17.62
CA LEU A 120 4.26 11.55 -18.72
C LEU A 120 3.23 12.66 -18.43
N ASP A 121 3.64 13.88 -18.70
CA ASP A 121 2.76 15.06 -18.57
C ASP A 121 1.79 15.17 -19.74
#